data_f1ad927cebeb035aa4fc827056155896
#
_entry.id   f1ad927cebeb035aa4fc827056155896
#
_cell.length_a   1.000
_cell.length_b   1.000
_cell.length_c   1.000
_cell.angle_alpha   90.00
_cell.angle_beta   90.00
_cell.angle_gamma   90.00
#
_symmetry.space_group_name_H-M   'P 1'
#
loop_
_entity.id
_entity.type
_entity.pdbx_description
1 polymer ?
#
loop_
_entity_poly.entity_id
_entity_poly.type
_entity_poly.pdbx_seq_one_letter_code
_entity_poly.pdbx_strand_id
1 'polypeptide(L)'
;MRNLLFSILAVSFFAYSENNCEISVWGEDDEIGSANLISNENTLEALKLVKKGMSHGLGIVIEPGMPSFAPRYTELQVVQPNQHFGRDTTSDFGYDITYNDDILQMWLGTGPQLDGLGHIGDDDIFYNCNKGA
;
A
#
# COMPACT_ATOMS: atom_id res chain seq x y z
N MET A 1 -38.64 41.01 47.13
CA MET A 1 -38.08 39.67 46.78
C MET A 1 -37.37 39.82 45.44
N ARG A 2 -36.05 39.85 45.45
CA ARG A 2 -35.22 40.15 44.29
C ARG A 2 -34.59 38.84 43.83
N ASN A 3 -35.06 38.30 42.71
CA ASN A 3 -34.54 37.09 42.12
C ASN A 3 -33.16 37.36 41.49
N LEU A 4 -32.11 36.76 42.06
CA LEU A 4 -30.78 36.71 41.47
C LEU A 4 -30.73 35.55 40.45
N LEU A 5 -30.67 35.87 39.18
CA LEU A 5 -30.40 34.94 38.11
C LEU A 5 -28.86 34.71 38.06
N PHE A 6 -28.42 33.52 38.45
CA PHE A 6 -27.06 33.07 38.24
C PHE A 6 -26.93 32.54 36.81
N SER A 7 -26.27 33.29 35.95
CA SER A 7 -25.86 32.77 34.61
C SER A 7 -24.60 31.93 34.78
N ILE A 8 -24.71 30.61 34.58
CA ILE A 8 -23.58 29.70 34.51
C ILE A 8 -23.00 29.82 33.10
N LEU A 9 -21.81 30.42 33.01
CA LEU A 9 -21.01 30.43 31.76
C LEU A 9 -20.34 29.08 31.64
N ALA A 10 -20.86 28.22 30.74
CA ALA A 10 -20.17 26.96 30.38
C ALA A 10 -18.99 27.29 29.48
N VAL A 11 -17.80 27.24 29.99
CA VAL A 11 -16.56 27.33 29.23
C VAL A 11 -16.27 25.93 28.69
N SER A 12 -16.53 25.71 27.40
CA SER A 12 -16.13 24.49 26.71
C SER A 12 -14.62 24.53 26.52
N PHE A 13 -13.89 23.74 27.29
CA PHE A 13 -12.49 23.46 27.02
C PHE A 13 -12.46 22.50 25.83
N PHE A 14 -12.11 22.99 24.66
CA PHE A 14 -11.61 22.14 23.58
C PHE A 14 -10.22 21.68 24.02
N ALA A 15 -10.12 20.41 24.43
CA ALA A 15 -8.83 19.76 24.55
C ALA A 15 -8.29 19.59 23.13
N TYR A 16 -7.38 20.44 22.72
CA TYR A 16 -6.52 20.16 21.56
C TYR A 16 -5.63 18.99 22.00
N SER A 17 -5.84 17.85 21.39
CA SER A 17 -4.85 16.77 21.42
C SER A 17 -3.64 17.29 20.65
N GLU A 18 -2.57 17.65 21.34
CA GLU A 18 -1.27 17.75 20.67
C GLU A 18 -0.95 16.35 20.18
N ASN A 19 -0.94 16.16 18.87
CA ASN A 19 -0.45 14.94 18.26
C ASN A 19 1.06 14.86 18.54
N ASN A 20 1.40 14.18 19.64
CA ASN A 20 2.78 13.85 19.97
C ASN A 20 3.25 12.74 19.02
N CYS A 21 3.68 13.14 17.83
CA CYS A 21 4.36 12.23 16.95
C CYS A 21 5.77 11.96 17.49
N GLU A 22 6.16 10.69 17.52
CA GLU A 22 7.50 10.28 17.93
C GLU A 22 8.34 9.95 16.69
N ILE A 23 9.56 10.49 16.66
CA ILE A 23 10.55 10.16 15.66
C ILE A 23 11.02 8.72 15.86
N SER A 24 11.22 8.00 14.78
CA SER A 24 11.71 6.63 14.76
C SER A 24 13.03 6.48 15.53
N VAL A 25 13.18 5.33 16.20
CA VAL A 25 14.45 4.97 16.87
C VAL A 25 15.63 4.83 15.90
N TRP A 26 15.35 4.71 14.60
CA TRP A 26 16.36 4.65 13.53
C TRP A 26 16.68 6.02 12.92
N GLY A 27 16.06 7.10 13.42
CA GLY A 27 16.31 8.46 12.98
C GLY A 27 15.18 9.08 12.19
N GLU A 28 15.29 10.40 11.98
CA GLU A 28 14.25 11.20 11.31
C GLU A 28 14.10 10.91 9.82
N ASP A 29 15.17 10.42 9.18
CA ASP A 29 15.17 10.05 7.76
C ASP A 29 14.78 8.58 7.52
N ASP A 30 14.38 7.83 8.57
CA ASP A 30 14.04 6.42 8.40
C ASP A 30 12.70 6.24 7.67
N GLU A 31 12.73 5.44 6.62
CA GLU A 31 11.57 5.13 5.77
C GLU A 31 11.13 3.67 5.83
N ILE A 32 11.88 2.81 6.54
CA ILE A 32 11.66 1.36 6.50
C ILE A 32 11.30 0.74 7.85
N GLY A 33 11.36 1.49 8.93
CA GLY A 33 10.91 1.05 10.26
C GLY A 33 11.54 -0.26 10.71
N SER A 34 10.70 -1.20 11.13
CA SER A 34 11.19 -2.52 11.61
C SER A 34 11.92 -3.34 10.55
N ALA A 35 11.88 -2.98 9.28
CA ALA A 35 12.71 -3.63 8.26
C ALA A 35 14.22 -3.38 8.48
N ASN A 36 14.59 -2.38 9.26
CA ASN A 36 15.97 -2.18 9.74
C ASN A 36 16.51 -3.37 10.55
N LEU A 37 15.64 -4.22 11.08
CA LEU A 37 16.05 -5.44 11.81
C LEU A 37 16.39 -6.59 10.87
N ILE A 38 16.17 -6.47 9.56
CA ILE A 38 16.50 -7.50 8.58
C ILE A 38 18.00 -7.45 8.34
N SER A 39 18.70 -8.53 8.68
CA SER A 39 20.12 -8.68 8.44
C SER A 39 20.45 -10.04 7.81
N ASN A 40 21.65 -10.18 7.29
CA ASN A 40 22.13 -11.45 6.76
C ASN A 40 22.15 -12.52 7.86
N GLU A 41 22.52 -12.14 9.06
CA GLU A 41 22.59 -13.02 10.24
C GLU A 41 21.18 -13.52 10.61
N ASN A 42 20.21 -12.61 10.72
CA ASN A 42 18.83 -12.95 11.02
C ASN A 42 18.23 -13.85 9.92
N THR A 43 18.57 -13.60 8.67
CA THR A 43 18.16 -14.43 7.55
C THR A 43 18.72 -15.85 7.65
N LEU A 44 20.01 -15.99 7.97
CA LEU A 44 20.64 -17.30 8.17
C LEU A 44 20.04 -18.05 9.35
N GLU A 45 19.74 -17.36 10.45
CA GLU A 45 19.04 -17.99 11.60
C GLU A 45 17.62 -18.44 11.20
N ALA A 46 16.88 -17.62 10.46
CA ALA A 46 15.54 -17.98 10.00
C ALA A 46 15.57 -19.23 9.09
N LEU A 47 16.58 -19.36 8.22
CA LEU A 47 16.73 -20.53 7.35
C LEU A 47 16.90 -21.85 8.15
N LYS A 48 17.45 -21.82 9.35
CA LYS A 48 17.58 -22.99 10.24
C LYS A 48 16.21 -23.54 10.70
N LEU A 49 15.16 -22.72 10.62
CA LEU A 49 13.80 -23.10 10.99
C LEU A 49 13.13 -23.96 9.90
N VAL A 50 13.65 -23.96 8.69
CA VAL A 50 13.11 -24.76 7.59
C VAL A 50 13.32 -26.23 7.87
N LYS A 51 12.21 -27.01 7.99
CA LYS A 51 12.24 -28.44 8.30
C LYS A 51 11.96 -29.34 7.10
N LYS A 52 11.14 -28.88 6.17
CA LYS A 52 10.63 -29.71 5.06
C LYS A 52 10.93 -29.16 3.69
N GLY A 53 11.52 -27.96 3.57
CA GLY A 53 11.82 -27.34 2.27
C GLY A 53 10.58 -27.10 1.41
N MET A 54 9.39 -27.01 2.00
CA MET A 54 8.15 -26.73 1.29
C MET A 54 7.97 -25.23 1.14
N SER A 55 7.53 -24.81 -0.05
CA SER A 55 7.09 -23.45 -0.30
C SER A 55 5.57 -23.36 -0.33
N HIS A 56 5.03 -22.25 0.18
CA HIS A 56 3.59 -21.98 0.20
C HIS A 56 3.32 -20.66 -0.51
N GLY A 57 2.43 -20.70 -1.53
CA GLY A 57 1.94 -19.49 -2.16
C GLY A 57 1.05 -18.70 -1.18
N LEU A 58 1.35 -17.42 -1.00
CA LEU A 58 0.54 -16.51 -0.15
C LEU A 58 -0.38 -15.62 -0.98
N GLY A 59 -0.29 -15.69 -2.30
CA GLY A 59 -1.13 -14.94 -3.23
C GLY A 59 -2.46 -15.62 -3.49
N ILE A 60 -3.40 -14.83 -3.98
CA ILE A 60 -4.64 -15.31 -4.60
C ILE A 60 -4.64 -14.90 -6.07
N VAL A 61 -5.50 -15.52 -6.87
CA VAL A 61 -5.75 -15.05 -8.23
C VAL A 61 -6.50 -13.73 -8.14
N ILE A 62 -5.96 -12.71 -8.80
CA ILE A 62 -6.60 -11.40 -8.92
C ILE A 62 -7.22 -11.33 -10.31
N GLU A 63 -8.52 -11.08 -10.37
CA GLU A 63 -9.27 -11.02 -11.62
C GLU A 63 -10.27 -9.88 -11.62
N PRO A 64 -10.68 -9.37 -12.81
CA PRO A 64 -11.69 -8.35 -12.91
C PRO A 64 -13.00 -8.79 -12.24
N GLY A 65 -13.61 -7.89 -11.47
CA GLY A 65 -14.87 -8.14 -10.77
C GLY A 65 -14.75 -8.86 -9.44
N MET A 66 -13.54 -9.18 -8.96
CA MET A 66 -13.38 -9.72 -7.62
C MET A 66 -13.83 -8.70 -6.55
N PRO A 67 -14.36 -9.16 -5.40
CA PRO A 67 -14.79 -8.27 -4.33
C PRO A 67 -13.64 -7.41 -3.81
N SER A 68 -13.88 -6.11 -3.69
CA SER A 68 -12.94 -5.15 -3.11
C SER A 68 -13.69 -3.99 -2.45
N PHE A 69 -13.03 -3.27 -1.55
CA PHE A 69 -13.61 -2.04 -1.00
C PHE A 69 -13.69 -0.95 -2.08
N ALA A 70 -14.87 -0.36 -2.23
CA ALA A 70 -15.06 0.76 -3.15
C ALA A 70 -14.12 1.94 -2.80
N PRO A 71 -13.53 2.64 -3.75
CA PRO A 71 -13.72 2.54 -5.22
C PRO A 71 -12.74 1.59 -5.92
N ARG A 72 -12.11 0.65 -5.21
CA ARG A 72 -11.05 -0.22 -5.74
C ARG A 72 -11.58 -1.15 -6.83
N TYR A 73 -10.78 -1.34 -7.86
CA TYR A 73 -11.08 -2.23 -8.99
C TYR A 73 -9.79 -2.79 -9.59
N THR A 74 -9.97 -3.80 -10.44
CA THR A 74 -8.92 -4.41 -11.25
C THR A 74 -9.40 -4.55 -12.68
N GLU A 75 -8.62 -4.11 -13.63
CA GLU A 75 -8.85 -4.29 -15.07
C GLU A 75 -7.61 -4.89 -15.71
N LEU A 76 -7.84 -5.89 -16.56
CA LEU A 76 -6.80 -6.53 -17.35
C LEU A 76 -7.21 -6.49 -18.81
N GLN A 77 -6.34 -5.98 -19.67
CA GLN A 77 -6.52 -5.96 -21.12
C GLN A 77 -5.37 -6.74 -21.75
N VAL A 78 -5.72 -7.74 -22.55
CA VAL A 78 -4.74 -8.39 -23.43
C VAL A 78 -4.70 -7.63 -24.75
N VAL A 79 -3.54 -7.20 -25.16
CA VAL A 79 -3.33 -6.38 -26.35
C VAL A 79 -2.29 -7.01 -27.26
N GLN A 80 -2.39 -6.70 -28.56
CA GLN A 80 -1.36 -7.03 -29.54
C GLN A 80 -0.78 -5.75 -30.10
N PRO A 81 0.27 -5.19 -29.47
CA PRO A 81 0.86 -3.94 -29.92
C PRO A 81 1.30 -4.03 -31.39
N ASN A 82 0.96 -2.98 -32.16
CA ASN A 82 1.31 -2.88 -33.57
C ASN A 82 0.72 -3.97 -34.50
N GLN A 83 -0.20 -4.80 -34.03
CA GLN A 83 -0.84 -5.87 -34.80
C GLN A 83 -2.31 -5.54 -35.06
N HIS A 84 -2.61 -4.38 -35.67
CA HIS A 84 -3.97 -3.93 -35.89
C HIS A 84 -4.55 -4.52 -37.20
N PHE A 85 -5.72 -5.13 -37.14
CA PHE A 85 -6.56 -5.49 -38.29
C PHE A 85 -5.84 -6.22 -39.44
N GLY A 86 -5.03 -7.23 -39.10
CA GLY A 86 -4.30 -8.01 -40.09
C GLY A 86 -3.05 -7.31 -40.67
N ARG A 87 -2.64 -6.19 -40.05
CA ARG A 87 -1.31 -5.66 -40.28
C ARG A 87 -0.32 -6.45 -39.44
N ASP A 88 0.47 -7.22 -40.09
CA ASP A 88 1.65 -7.81 -39.48
C ASP A 88 2.77 -6.76 -39.48
N THR A 89 2.99 -6.14 -38.33
CA THR A 89 4.08 -5.19 -38.16
C THR A 89 5.33 -5.82 -37.56
N THR A 90 5.26 -7.12 -37.22
CA THR A 90 6.40 -7.84 -36.68
C THR A 90 7.41 -8.16 -37.77
N SER A 91 7.00 -8.15 -39.04
CA SER A 91 7.91 -8.22 -40.20
C SER A 91 8.97 -7.11 -40.21
N ASP A 92 8.69 -5.96 -39.58
CA ASP A 92 9.64 -4.84 -39.44
C ASP A 92 10.89 -5.24 -38.62
N PHE A 93 10.80 -6.28 -37.82
CA PHE A 93 11.92 -6.83 -37.04
C PHE A 93 12.72 -7.89 -37.81
N GLY A 94 12.32 -8.21 -39.04
CA GLY A 94 13.02 -9.19 -39.89
C GLY A 94 12.75 -10.67 -39.56
N TYR A 95 11.72 -10.94 -38.73
CA TYR A 95 11.21 -12.27 -38.38
C TYR A 95 9.73 -12.23 -38.04
N ASP A 96 9.04 -13.32 -38.34
CA ASP A 96 7.61 -13.45 -38.06
C ASP A 96 7.41 -13.87 -36.59
N ILE A 97 7.08 -12.91 -35.76
CA ILE A 97 6.71 -13.14 -34.37
C ILE A 97 5.28 -12.60 -34.12
N THR A 98 4.49 -13.39 -33.40
CA THR A 98 3.21 -12.98 -32.88
C THR A 98 3.30 -12.99 -31.35
N TYR A 99 2.89 -11.92 -30.71
CA TYR A 99 2.94 -11.79 -29.26
C TYR A 99 1.74 -11.02 -28.74
N ASN A 100 1.42 -11.25 -27.47
CA ASN A 100 0.46 -10.50 -26.72
C ASN A 100 1.17 -9.84 -25.55
N ASP A 101 0.70 -8.65 -25.18
CA ASP A 101 1.07 -7.95 -23.95
C ASP A 101 -0.16 -7.73 -23.10
N ASP A 102 0.07 -7.54 -21.81
CA ASP A 102 -0.98 -7.29 -20.84
C ASP A 102 -0.85 -5.88 -20.29
N ILE A 103 -1.98 -5.15 -20.27
CA ILE A 103 -2.11 -3.90 -19.56
C ILE A 103 -2.91 -4.18 -18.30
N LEU A 104 -2.29 -4.01 -17.13
CA LEU A 104 -2.93 -4.16 -15.85
C LEU A 104 -3.14 -2.79 -15.20
N GLN A 105 -4.39 -2.47 -14.87
CA GLN A 105 -4.75 -1.33 -14.05
C GLN A 105 -5.46 -1.83 -12.81
N MET A 106 -4.84 -1.64 -11.63
CA MET A 106 -5.44 -2.12 -10.40
C MET A 106 -5.07 -1.26 -9.20
N TRP A 107 -5.93 -1.30 -8.22
CA TRP A 107 -5.61 -0.84 -6.88
C TRP A 107 -4.85 -1.96 -6.15
N LEU A 108 -3.65 -1.67 -5.66
CA LEU A 108 -2.83 -2.69 -4.99
C LEU A 108 -3.54 -3.34 -3.80
N GLY A 109 -4.43 -2.62 -3.13
CA GLY A 109 -5.27 -3.14 -2.06
C GLY A 109 -6.42 -4.06 -2.49
N THR A 110 -6.43 -4.56 -3.71
CA THR A 110 -7.47 -5.49 -4.18
C THR A 110 -7.18 -6.94 -3.79
N GLY A 111 -5.96 -7.29 -3.44
CA GLY A 111 -5.55 -8.64 -3.04
C GLY A 111 -4.70 -8.62 -1.78
N PRO A 112 -4.06 -9.75 -1.43
CA PRO A 112 -3.09 -9.79 -0.37
C PRO A 112 -1.93 -8.83 -0.67
N GLN A 113 -1.58 -8.01 0.31
CA GLN A 113 -0.55 -7.00 0.16
C GLN A 113 0.20 -6.80 1.47
N LEU A 114 1.35 -6.19 1.39
CA LEU A 114 2.07 -5.61 2.50
C LEU A 114 2.05 -4.09 2.33
N ASP A 115 1.41 -3.40 3.25
CA ASP A 115 1.33 -1.94 3.21
C ASP A 115 2.65 -1.30 3.61
N GLY A 116 3.03 -0.24 2.91
CA GLY A 116 4.12 0.63 3.31
C GLY A 116 3.74 1.50 4.50
N LEU A 117 4.74 2.05 5.19
CA LEU A 117 4.55 2.87 6.39
C LEU A 117 3.79 4.20 6.14
N GLY A 118 3.67 4.60 4.90
CA GLY A 118 2.84 5.74 4.48
C GLY A 118 1.39 5.40 4.11
N HIS A 119 0.94 4.14 4.32
CA HIS A 119 -0.41 3.75 3.91
C HIS A 119 -1.49 4.21 4.87
N ILE A 120 -1.22 4.18 6.17
CA ILE A 120 -2.16 4.61 7.21
C ILE A 120 -1.46 5.62 8.10
N GLY A 121 -2.15 6.71 8.38
CA GLY A 121 -1.74 7.76 9.30
C GLY A 121 -2.84 8.08 10.31
N ASP A 122 -2.54 8.92 11.25
CA ASP A 122 -3.46 9.50 12.21
C ASP A 122 -3.41 11.02 12.11
N ASP A 123 -4.56 11.67 11.92
CA ASP A 123 -4.70 13.12 11.78
C ASP A 123 -3.68 13.71 10.78
N ASP A 124 -3.59 13.09 9.59
CA ASP A 124 -2.69 13.48 8.49
C ASP A 124 -1.19 13.34 8.79
N ILE A 125 -0.85 12.61 9.85
CA ILE A 125 0.52 12.28 10.22
C ILE A 125 0.75 10.79 10.00
N PHE A 126 1.77 10.47 9.23
CA PHE A 126 2.21 9.12 8.93
C PHE A 126 3.48 8.76 9.71
N TYR A 127 3.98 7.57 9.46
CA TYR A 127 5.21 7.10 10.09
C TYR A 127 6.31 8.15 10.07
N ASN A 128 7.06 8.22 11.17
CA ASN A 128 8.19 9.12 11.37
C ASN A 128 7.81 10.60 11.21
N CYS A 129 6.60 10.96 11.60
CA CYS A 129 6.06 12.32 11.58
C CYS A 129 5.92 12.96 10.18
N ASN A 130 5.94 12.15 9.14
CA ASN A 130 5.67 12.63 7.80
C ASN A 130 4.23 13.10 7.68
N LYS A 131 4.03 14.26 7.06
CA LYS A 131 2.70 14.81 6.80
C LYS A 131 2.18 14.34 5.46
N GLY A 132 0.86 14.11 5.39
CA GLY A 132 0.16 13.90 4.14
C GLY A 132 0.29 15.11 3.20
N ALA A 133 0.17 14.88 1.88
CA ALA A 133 0.29 15.89 0.84
C ALA A 133 -1.06 16.57 0.56
#